data_324afe86fd3e75a22d38fc2b03f48496
#
_entry.id   324afe86fd3e75a22d38fc2b03f48496
#
_cell.length_a   1.000
_cell.length_b   1.000
_cell.length_c   1.000
_cell.angle_alpha   90.00
_cell.angle_beta   90.00
_cell.angle_gamma   90.00
#
_symmetry.space_group_name_H-M   'P 1'
#
loop_
_entity.id
_entity.type
_entity.pdbx_description
1 polymer ?
#
loop_
_entity_poly.entity_id
_entity_poly.type
_entity_poly.pdbx_seq_one_letter_code
_entity_poly.pdbx_strand_id
1 'polypeptide(L)'
;LSVTYDGWIDLFCWGTGNCPTKVSTDIFSPDTAFVNFVDWGINQIGNDKPNTWRTLTNEEWNYLTDGKEGRKNADSLCSVAQVDGINGFILLPDNWTCPSNVSFKRGVAVGHSEKNYAEHQIITLENWLVLEESGAIFLPVTEDNMYSYGNENSEGYYWSSTLKGKYSPHVYAYYFEFDASYAGCMFNSTSKRLFVRLVKDVK
;
A
#
# COMPACT_ATOMS: atom_id res chain seq x y z
N LEU A 1 -20.93 6.80 1.73
CA LEU A 1 -21.11 6.25 3.07
C LEU A 1 -21.71 7.30 4.00
N SER A 2 -22.57 6.88 4.94
CA SER A 2 -23.10 7.78 5.98
C SER A 2 -22.01 8.14 6.97
N VAL A 3 -22.06 9.36 7.54
CA VAL A 3 -21.18 9.76 8.66
C VAL A 3 -21.40 8.92 9.93
N THR A 4 -22.48 8.16 9.96
CA THR A 4 -22.84 7.23 11.07
C THR A 4 -22.57 5.77 10.68
N TYR A 5 -21.86 5.51 9.59
CA TYR A 5 -21.49 4.17 9.19
C TYR A 5 -20.48 3.59 10.20
N ASP A 6 -20.82 2.45 10.78
CA ASP A 6 -20.02 1.73 11.79
C ASP A 6 -19.38 0.43 11.26
N GLY A 7 -19.47 0.17 9.97
CA GLY A 7 -18.81 -0.95 9.31
C GLY A 7 -17.33 -0.67 9.00
N TRP A 8 -16.65 -1.67 8.44
CA TRP A 8 -15.27 -1.55 8.01
C TRP A 8 -15.14 -0.58 6.84
N ILE A 9 -14.14 0.34 6.92
CA ILE A 9 -13.77 1.27 5.86
C ILE A 9 -12.30 1.05 5.58
N ASP A 10 -11.97 0.64 4.37
CA ASP A 10 -10.63 0.30 3.92
C ASP A 10 -10.15 1.16 2.74
N LEU A 11 -11.08 1.86 2.08
CA LEU A 11 -10.81 2.74 0.96
C LEU A 11 -11.06 4.20 1.33
N PHE A 12 -10.02 5.04 1.27
CA PHE A 12 -10.04 6.41 1.74
C PHE A 12 -9.66 7.40 0.63
N CYS A 13 -10.33 8.55 0.56
CA CYS A 13 -9.79 9.71 -0.15
C CYS A 13 -8.59 10.28 0.61
N TRP A 14 -7.65 10.89 -0.11
CA TRP A 14 -6.41 11.37 0.48
C TRP A 14 -6.62 12.36 1.63
N GLY A 15 -5.92 12.14 2.76
CA GLY A 15 -5.93 13.05 3.89
C GLY A 15 -7.22 13.13 4.68
N THR A 16 -8.03 12.07 4.70
CA THR A 16 -9.33 12.05 5.40
C THR A 16 -9.28 11.46 6.80
N GLY A 17 -8.14 11.51 7.48
CA GLY A 17 -7.97 10.90 8.81
C GLY A 17 -8.96 11.38 9.86
N ASN A 18 -9.41 12.64 9.81
CA ASN A 18 -10.44 13.18 10.70
C ASN A 18 -11.89 12.96 10.22
N CYS A 19 -12.06 12.45 9.02
CA CYS A 19 -13.37 12.15 8.44
C CYS A 19 -13.26 10.97 7.43
N PRO A 20 -12.97 9.76 7.89
CA PRO A 20 -12.66 8.62 7.02
C PRO A 20 -13.82 8.23 6.09
N THR A 21 -15.05 8.55 6.46
CA THR A 21 -16.24 8.33 5.62
C THR A 21 -16.42 9.37 4.52
N LYS A 22 -15.60 10.45 4.51
CA LYS A 22 -15.67 11.47 3.49
C LYS A 22 -15.15 10.92 2.16
N VAL A 23 -16.02 10.84 1.19
CA VAL A 23 -15.71 10.37 -0.18
C VAL A 23 -16.13 11.42 -1.20
N SER A 24 -15.44 11.44 -2.34
CA SER A 24 -15.89 12.21 -3.49
C SER A 24 -17.12 11.54 -4.10
N THR A 25 -18.10 12.33 -4.49
CA THR A 25 -19.29 11.86 -5.24
C THR A 25 -18.99 11.67 -6.72
N ASP A 26 -17.92 12.31 -7.21
CA ASP A 26 -17.45 12.21 -8.57
C ASP A 26 -15.92 12.12 -8.60
N ILE A 27 -15.42 10.99 -9.05
CA ILE A 27 -13.99 10.70 -9.18
C ILE A 27 -13.27 11.52 -10.25
N PHE A 28 -14.01 12.10 -11.17
CA PHE A 28 -13.52 12.97 -12.26
C PHE A 28 -13.72 14.45 -11.97
N SER A 29 -14.56 14.80 -10.98
CA SER A 29 -14.78 16.18 -10.60
C SER A 29 -13.60 16.74 -9.83
N PRO A 30 -13.19 17.98 -10.09
CA PRO A 30 -12.18 18.65 -9.30
C PRO A 30 -12.72 18.89 -7.89
N ASP A 31 -12.44 17.97 -7.00
CA ASP A 31 -12.85 18.10 -5.60
C ASP A 31 -11.75 18.81 -4.81
N THR A 32 -11.94 20.10 -4.60
CA THR A 32 -11.08 20.93 -3.75
C THR A 32 -11.14 20.55 -2.27
N ALA A 33 -11.99 19.60 -1.91
CA ALA A 33 -12.21 19.19 -0.52
C ALA A 33 -11.07 18.33 0.06
N PHE A 34 -10.22 17.75 -0.79
CA PHE A 34 -9.10 16.88 -0.39
C PHE A 34 -7.74 17.55 -0.65
N VAL A 35 -7.59 18.80 -0.23
CA VAL A 35 -6.37 19.61 -0.41
C VAL A 35 -5.50 19.70 0.84
N ASN A 36 -6.06 19.37 1.99
CA ASN A 36 -5.38 19.39 3.28
C ASN A 36 -5.26 17.96 3.79
N PHE A 37 -4.03 17.54 4.00
CA PHE A 37 -3.76 16.22 4.53
C PHE A 37 -3.99 16.19 6.03
N VAL A 38 -4.86 15.29 6.49
CA VAL A 38 -4.97 14.89 7.88
C VAL A 38 -4.66 13.40 7.94
N ASP A 39 -3.59 13.06 8.66
CA ASP A 39 -3.12 11.69 8.77
C ASP A 39 -4.14 10.80 9.50
N TRP A 40 -4.31 9.56 9.05
CA TRP A 40 -5.19 8.60 9.70
C TRP A 40 -4.67 8.16 11.08
N GLY A 41 -3.37 8.34 11.34
CA GLY A 41 -2.77 8.12 12.65
C GLY A 41 -3.26 9.08 13.75
N ILE A 42 -4.01 10.14 13.40
CA ILE A 42 -4.70 11.00 14.41
C ILE A 42 -5.69 10.19 15.25
N ASN A 43 -6.16 9.06 14.72
CA ASN A 43 -7.06 8.17 15.43
C ASN A 43 -6.28 7.21 16.34
N GLN A 44 -6.98 6.64 17.31
CA GLN A 44 -6.44 5.55 18.11
C GLN A 44 -6.39 4.29 17.25
N ILE A 45 -5.19 3.68 17.13
CA ILE A 45 -4.98 2.43 16.42
C ILE A 45 -4.66 1.33 17.43
N GLY A 46 -5.56 0.36 17.55
CA GLY A 46 -5.45 -0.66 18.58
C GLY A 46 -5.39 -0.07 19.99
N ASN A 47 -4.36 -0.43 20.75
CA ASN A 47 -4.12 0.08 22.11
C ASN A 47 -3.17 1.30 22.15
N ASP A 48 -2.65 1.73 21.02
CA ASP A 48 -1.75 2.87 20.94
C ASP A 48 -2.52 4.20 20.99
N LYS A 49 -1.87 5.22 21.53
CA LYS A 49 -2.46 6.57 21.61
C LYS A 49 -2.59 7.18 20.20
N PRO A 50 -3.53 8.11 19.99
CA PRO A 50 -3.56 8.92 18.78
C PRO A 50 -2.19 9.55 18.47
N ASN A 51 -1.87 9.69 17.19
CA ASN A 51 -0.58 10.18 16.66
C ASN A 51 0.65 9.30 16.97
N THR A 52 0.45 8.04 17.36
CA THR A 52 1.55 7.06 17.45
C THR A 52 1.88 6.47 16.09
N TRP A 53 0.88 6.35 15.23
CA TRP A 53 0.98 5.82 13.88
C TRP A 53 0.92 6.95 12.86
N ARG A 54 1.49 6.74 11.69
CA ARG A 54 1.45 7.70 10.58
C ARG A 54 1.46 6.99 9.23
N THR A 55 1.06 7.69 8.20
CA THR A 55 1.18 7.24 6.81
C THR A 55 2.61 7.46 6.32
N LEU A 56 3.14 6.53 5.54
CA LEU A 56 4.44 6.68 4.87
C LEU A 56 4.43 7.86 3.89
N THR A 57 5.54 8.57 3.80
CA THR A 57 5.78 9.58 2.75
C THR A 57 6.12 8.92 1.41
N ASN A 58 6.12 9.68 0.34
CA ASN A 58 6.56 9.20 -0.98
C ASN A 58 8.06 8.80 -0.96
N GLU A 59 8.88 9.56 -0.25
CA GLU A 59 10.31 9.26 -0.11
C GLU A 59 10.53 7.95 0.64
N GLU A 60 9.72 7.65 1.65
CA GLU A 60 9.81 6.40 2.39
C GLU A 60 9.34 5.19 1.54
N TRP A 61 8.29 5.36 0.74
CA TRP A 61 7.89 4.33 -0.23
C TRP A 61 9.00 4.09 -1.26
N ASN A 62 9.58 5.14 -1.84
CA ASN A 62 10.71 5.02 -2.75
C ASN A 62 11.93 4.37 -2.08
N TYR A 63 12.24 4.74 -0.83
CA TYR A 63 13.31 4.09 -0.08
C TYR A 63 13.10 2.57 0.00
N LEU A 64 11.88 2.14 0.26
CA LEU A 64 11.55 0.72 0.43
C LEU A 64 11.55 -0.07 -0.89
N THR A 65 11.26 0.58 -2.02
CA THR A 65 10.91 -0.13 -3.27
C THR A 65 11.76 0.25 -4.48
N ASP A 66 12.46 1.39 -4.47
CA ASP A 66 13.31 1.83 -5.58
C ASP A 66 14.79 1.51 -5.31
N GLY A 67 15.34 0.58 -6.10
CA GLY A 67 16.75 0.19 -6.00
C GLY A 67 17.75 1.24 -6.49
N LYS A 68 17.30 2.33 -7.14
CA LYS A 68 18.17 3.40 -7.66
C LYS A 68 18.30 4.57 -6.69
N GLU A 69 17.16 5.00 -6.12
CA GLU A 69 17.07 6.16 -5.24
C GLU A 69 16.82 5.79 -3.78
N GLY A 70 16.51 4.53 -3.51
CA GLY A 70 16.16 4.00 -2.19
C GLY A 70 17.27 3.19 -1.52
N ARG A 71 16.84 2.18 -0.77
CA ARG A 71 17.75 1.27 -0.07
C ARG A 71 18.50 0.36 -1.03
N LYS A 72 19.74 0.06 -0.69
CA LYS A 72 20.57 -0.84 -1.50
C LYS A 72 19.89 -2.22 -1.62
N ASN A 73 19.84 -2.74 -2.85
CA ASN A 73 19.21 -4.02 -3.18
C ASN A 73 17.68 -4.07 -2.90
N ALA A 74 16.95 -2.95 -3.01
CA ALA A 74 15.51 -2.91 -2.81
C ALA A 74 14.78 -4.03 -3.58
N ASP A 75 15.16 -4.28 -4.84
CA ASP A 75 14.58 -5.35 -5.68
C ASP A 75 14.68 -6.75 -5.04
N SER A 76 15.73 -7.01 -4.25
CA SER A 76 15.90 -8.28 -3.54
C SER A 76 15.31 -8.28 -2.12
N LEU A 77 14.81 -7.14 -1.66
CA LEU A 77 14.16 -6.95 -0.36
C LEU A 77 12.64 -6.81 -0.47
N CYS A 78 12.12 -7.27 -1.58
CA CYS A 78 10.68 -7.39 -1.82
C CYS A 78 10.36 -8.69 -2.56
N SER A 79 9.09 -9.00 -2.67
CA SER A 79 8.56 -10.10 -3.46
C SER A 79 7.08 -9.90 -3.74
N VAL A 80 6.54 -10.66 -4.68
CA VAL A 80 5.10 -10.85 -4.86
C VAL A 80 4.75 -12.30 -4.57
N ALA A 81 3.57 -12.54 -3.99
CA ALA A 81 3.14 -13.87 -3.62
C ALA A 81 1.62 -13.97 -3.51
N GLN A 82 1.12 -15.19 -3.56
CA GLN A 82 -0.17 -15.53 -3.00
C GLN A 82 0.04 -16.10 -1.59
N VAL A 83 -0.40 -15.37 -0.57
CA VAL A 83 -0.32 -15.77 0.84
C VAL A 83 -1.69 -16.22 1.31
N ASP A 84 -1.83 -17.49 1.67
CA ASP A 84 -3.10 -18.10 2.11
C ASP A 84 -4.28 -17.78 1.17
N GLY A 85 -4.02 -17.84 -0.15
CA GLY A 85 -5.01 -17.52 -1.19
C GLY A 85 -5.16 -16.03 -1.52
N ILE A 86 -4.51 -15.12 -0.79
CA ILE A 86 -4.58 -13.67 -1.01
C ILE A 86 -3.34 -13.22 -1.78
N ASN A 87 -3.53 -12.56 -2.92
CA ASN A 87 -2.44 -11.96 -3.69
C ASN A 87 -1.90 -10.72 -2.99
N GLY A 88 -0.58 -10.46 -3.12
CA GLY A 88 -0.01 -9.28 -2.52
C GLY A 88 1.49 -9.12 -2.71
N PHE A 89 1.99 -8.01 -2.17
CA PHE A 89 3.37 -7.60 -2.17
C PHE A 89 3.99 -7.79 -0.79
N ILE A 90 5.21 -8.30 -0.74
CA ILE A 90 5.95 -8.56 0.50
C ILE A 90 7.15 -7.61 0.56
N LEU A 91 7.25 -6.88 1.68
CA LEU A 91 8.42 -6.07 2.04
C LEU A 91 9.24 -6.81 3.09
N LEU A 92 10.57 -6.77 2.93
CA LEU A 92 11.53 -7.38 3.85
C LEU A 92 12.39 -6.30 4.52
N PRO A 93 12.85 -6.49 5.77
CA PRO A 93 13.82 -5.60 6.41
C PRO A 93 15.15 -5.52 5.66
N ASP A 94 15.92 -4.45 5.86
CA ASP A 94 17.20 -4.21 5.16
C ASP A 94 18.22 -5.34 5.34
N ASN A 95 18.30 -5.91 6.53
CA ASN A 95 19.22 -6.99 6.87
C ASN A 95 18.51 -8.36 6.99
N TRP A 96 17.39 -8.53 6.26
CA TRP A 96 16.60 -9.73 6.38
C TRP A 96 17.32 -10.98 5.90
N THR A 97 17.23 -12.02 6.70
CA THR A 97 17.71 -13.36 6.36
C THR A 97 16.52 -14.33 6.34
N CYS A 98 16.41 -15.10 5.27
CA CYS A 98 15.34 -16.09 5.14
C CYS A 98 15.46 -17.14 6.25
N PRO A 99 14.39 -17.40 7.03
CA PRO A 99 14.36 -18.49 7.98
C PRO A 99 14.65 -19.82 7.28
N SER A 100 15.47 -20.67 7.91
CA SER A 100 15.98 -21.91 7.29
C SER A 100 14.93 -22.97 7.00
N ASN A 101 13.77 -22.87 7.65
CA ASN A 101 12.65 -23.80 7.53
C ASN A 101 11.59 -23.36 6.49
N VAL A 102 11.80 -22.21 5.82
CA VAL A 102 10.87 -21.69 4.80
C VAL A 102 11.60 -21.49 3.49
N SER A 103 11.00 -21.94 2.38
CA SER A 103 11.45 -21.58 1.04
C SER A 103 10.80 -20.26 0.63
N PHE A 104 11.62 -19.29 0.22
CA PHE A 104 11.13 -17.95 -0.16
C PHE A 104 11.87 -17.43 -1.39
N LYS A 105 11.10 -17.01 -2.39
CA LYS A 105 11.60 -16.43 -3.64
C LYS A 105 11.57 -14.91 -3.52
N ARG A 106 12.73 -14.26 -3.61
CA ARG A 106 12.87 -12.80 -3.57
C ARG A 106 12.70 -12.17 -4.94
N GLY A 107 12.40 -10.89 -4.92
CA GLY A 107 12.30 -10.05 -6.10
C GLY A 107 10.89 -10.04 -6.70
N VAL A 108 10.65 -9.02 -7.52
CA VAL A 108 9.52 -8.92 -8.43
C VAL A 108 10.07 -9.19 -9.82
N ALA A 109 9.47 -10.07 -10.57
CA ALA A 109 9.92 -10.41 -11.92
C ALA A 109 9.60 -9.28 -12.89
N VAL A 110 10.43 -8.22 -12.91
CA VAL A 110 10.28 -7.07 -13.81
C VAL A 110 10.38 -7.55 -15.26
N GLY A 111 9.32 -7.36 -16.02
CA GLY A 111 9.32 -7.63 -17.47
C GLY A 111 9.10 -9.09 -17.87
N HIS A 112 8.77 -9.98 -16.97
CA HIS A 112 8.41 -11.35 -17.27
C HIS A 112 6.90 -11.53 -17.43
N SER A 113 6.50 -12.49 -18.27
CA SER A 113 5.11 -12.86 -18.55
C SER A 113 4.37 -13.52 -17.38
N GLU A 114 4.99 -13.60 -16.22
CA GLU A 114 4.37 -14.11 -14.99
C GLU A 114 3.40 -13.06 -14.46
N LYS A 115 2.17 -13.07 -15.01
CA LYS A 115 1.10 -12.16 -14.64
C LYS A 115 0.32 -12.61 -13.39
N ASN A 116 0.79 -13.65 -12.70
CA ASN A 116 0.05 -14.29 -11.64
C ASN A 116 0.94 -14.44 -10.39
N TYR A 117 0.47 -13.92 -9.28
CA TYR A 117 1.15 -14.02 -7.98
C TYR A 117 1.46 -15.46 -7.58
N ALA A 118 0.52 -16.38 -7.81
CA ALA A 118 0.68 -17.80 -7.52
C ALA A 118 1.74 -18.46 -8.38
N GLU A 119 1.97 -18.00 -9.61
CA GLU A 119 3.06 -18.48 -10.49
C GLU A 119 4.41 -18.03 -9.98
N HIS A 120 4.49 -16.89 -9.29
CA HIS A 120 5.71 -16.46 -8.65
C HIS A 120 6.00 -17.32 -7.42
N GLN A 121 5.11 -17.32 -6.43
CA GLN A 121 5.15 -18.25 -5.28
C GLN A 121 3.81 -18.32 -4.54
N ILE A 122 3.53 -19.46 -3.95
CA ILE A 122 2.43 -19.67 -3.02
C ILE A 122 3.03 -19.87 -1.62
N ILE A 123 2.52 -19.12 -0.64
CA ILE A 123 2.95 -19.18 0.75
C ILE A 123 1.75 -19.58 1.60
N THR A 124 1.86 -20.69 2.33
CA THR A 124 0.82 -21.10 3.29
C THR A 124 0.79 -20.15 4.50
N LEU A 125 -0.32 -20.10 5.21
CA LEU A 125 -0.43 -19.30 6.44
C LEU A 125 0.67 -19.67 7.45
N GLU A 126 0.97 -20.97 7.61
CA GLU A 126 2.03 -21.43 8.51
C GLU A 126 3.41 -20.83 8.15
N ASN A 127 3.78 -20.90 6.88
CA ASN A 127 5.04 -20.32 6.40
C ASN A 127 5.02 -18.79 6.47
N TRP A 128 3.87 -18.17 6.22
CA TRP A 128 3.73 -16.72 6.36
C TRP A 128 4.00 -16.24 7.79
N LEU A 129 3.44 -16.90 8.80
CA LEU A 129 3.68 -16.56 10.20
C LEU A 129 5.17 -16.59 10.57
N VAL A 130 5.94 -17.53 10.03
CA VAL A 130 7.41 -17.57 10.21
C VAL A 130 8.10 -16.39 9.53
N LEU A 131 7.67 -16.03 8.32
CA LEU A 131 8.20 -14.87 7.60
C LEU A 131 7.86 -13.56 8.32
N GLU A 132 6.63 -13.41 8.79
CA GLU A 132 6.17 -12.24 9.54
C GLU A 132 6.94 -12.08 10.86
N GLU A 133 7.17 -13.17 11.61
CA GLU A 133 8.01 -13.17 12.81
C GLU A 133 9.46 -12.74 12.51
N SER A 134 9.96 -13.03 11.30
CA SER A 134 11.27 -12.54 10.83
C SER A 134 11.27 -11.10 10.36
N GLY A 135 10.13 -10.40 10.44
CA GLY A 135 9.96 -8.99 10.09
C GLY A 135 9.41 -8.73 8.70
N ALA A 136 8.99 -9.74 7.94
CA ALA A 136 8.34 -9.54 6.65
C ALA A 136 6.97 -8.85 6.84
N ILE A 137 6.61 -7.96 5.90
CA ILE A 137 5.33 -7.24 5.89
C ILE A 137 4.58 -7.59 4.62
N PHE A 138 3.30 -7.97 4.74
CA PHE A 138 2.42 -8.24 3.63
C PHE A 138 1.50 -7.06 3.34
N LEU A 139 1.44 -6.67 2.07
CA LEU A 139 0.51 -5.69 1.53
C LEU A 139 -0.42 -6.43 0.56
N PRO A 140 -1.67 -6.72 0.94
CA PRO A 140 -2.61 -7.39 0.04
C PRO A 140 -2.94 -6.52 -1.17
N VAL A 141 -3.31 -7.16 -2.28
CA VAL A 141 -3.95 -6.47 -3.40
C VAL A 141 -5.23 -5.79 -2.92
N THR A 142 -5.56 -4.70 -3.56
CA THR A 142 -6.69 -3.87 -3.18
C THR A 142 -7.65 -3.79 -4.37
N GLU A 143 -8.93 -4.04 -4.15
CA GLU A 143 -9.90 -3.86 -5.22
C GLU A 143 -9.98 -2.37 -5.60
N ASP A 144 -9.59 -2.02 -6.82
CA ASP A 144 -9.90 -0.70 -7.38
C ASP A 144 -11.28 -0.74 -8.03
N ASN A 145 -12.26 -0.18 -7.34
CA ASN A 145 -13.62 -0.01 -7.89
C ASN A 145 -13.68 1.00 -9.08
N MET A 146 -12.54 1.56 -9.50
CA MET A 146 -12.53 2.66 -10.46
C MET A 146 -12.12 2.26 -11.88
N TYR A 147 -11.40 1.16 -12.06
CA TYR A 147 -10.97 0.68 -13.38
C TYR A 147 -11.04 -0.83 -13.53
N SER A 148 -12.09 -1.47 -13.01
CA SER A 148 -12.30 -2.90 -13.21
C SER A 148 -12.57 -3.25 -14.68
N TYR A 149 -11.52 -3.14 -15.49
CA TYR A 149 -11.44 -3.80 -16.78
C TYR A 149 -11.01 -5.27 -16.59
N GLY A 150 -11.70 -6.02 -15.73
CA GLY A 150 -11.62 -7.47 -15.71
C GLY A 150 -10.41 -8.10 -14.98
N ASN A 151 -9.64 -7.35 -14.20
CA ASN A 151 -8.52 -7.87 -13.42
C ASN A 151 -8.76 -7.70 -11.91
N GLU A 152 -9.89 -8.19 -11.43
CA GLU A 152 -10.17 -8.27 -10.00
C GLU A 152 -9.01 -9.00 -9.28
N ASN A 153 -8.54 -8.46 -8.14
CA ASN A 153 -7.46 -9.02 -7.32
C ASN A 153 -6.05 -9.05 -7.95
N SER A 154 -5.70 -8.11 -8.82
CA SER A 154 -4.39 -8.10 -9.46
C SER A 154 -3.46 -6.97 -9.05
N GLU A 155 -3.96 -5.90 -8.43
CA GLU A 155 -3.20 -4.68 -8.17
C GLU A 155 -3.40 -4.19 -6.73
N GLY A 156 -2.38 -3.58 -6.14
CA GLY A 156 -2.43 -2.95 -4.82
C GLY A 156 -2.10 -1.47 -4.86
N TYR A 157 -2.88 -0.64 -4.14
CA TYR A 157 -2.78 0.82 -4.13
C TYR A 157 -2.83 1.37 -2.71
N TYR A 158 -1.75 2.05 -2.30
CA TYR A 158 -1.58 2.55 -0.94
C TYR A 158 -1.17 4.02 -0.93
N TRP A 159 -1.98 4.89 -0.32
CA TRP A 159 -1.65 6.31 -0.21
C TRP A 159 -0.30 6.56 0.46
N SER A 160 0.39 7.59 -0.02
CA SER A 160 1.42 8.28 0.75
C SER A 160 0.85 9.55 1.38
N SER A 161 1.53 10.08 2.38
CA SER A 161 1.18 11.38 2.98
C SER A 161 1.62 12.59 2.12
N THR A 162 2.38 12.37 1.04
CA THR A 162 3.01 13.41 0.24
C THR A 162 2.09 13.94 -0.85
N LEU A 163 1.85 15.24 -0.82
CA LEU A 163 1.16 15.95 -1.90
C LEU A 163 2.08 16.07 -3.12
N LYS A 164 1.59 15.72 -4.32
CA LYS A 164 2.29 15.98 -5.57
C LYS A 164 2.18 17.44 -5.99
N GLY A 165 0.98 18.01 -5.90
CA GLY A 165 0.73 19.40 -6.26
C GLY A 165 -0.69 19.67 -6.72
N LYS A 166 -0.93 20.96 -6.99
CA LYS A 166 -2.22 21.46 -7.49
C LYS A 166 -2.07 21.84 -8.96
N TYR A 167 -2.83 21.18 -9.80
CA TYR A 167 -2.92 21.47 -11.24
C TYR A 167 -4.39 21.79 -11.53
N SER A 168 -4.76 23.07 -11.29
CA SER A 168 -6.16 23.51 -11.31
C SER A 168 -6.94 22.94 -12.50
N PRO A 169 -8.10 22.33 -12.26
CA PRO A 169 -8.84 22.28 -11.01
C PRO A 169 -8.48 21.08 -10.09
N HIS A 170 -7.53 20.23 -10.47
CA HIS A 170 -7.22 18.98 -9.79
C HIS A 170 -6.10 19.14 -8.77
N VAL A 171 -6.16 18.31 -7.73
CA VAL A 171 -5.12 18.13 -6.72
C VAL A 171 -4.65 16.67 -6.76
N TYR A 172 -3.34 16.47 -6.73
CA TYR A 172 -2.73 15.15 -6.86
C TYR A 172 -1.86 14.84 -5.65
N ALA A 173 -1.89 13.59 -5.20
CA ALA A 173 -1.01 13.05 -4.17
C ALA A 173 -0.32 11.78 -4.68
N TYR A 174 0.82 11.46 -4.09
CA TYR A 174 1.54 10.24 -4.39
C TYR A 174 0.90 9.04 -3.70
N TYR A 175 1.05 7.89 -4.33
CA TYR A 175 0.70 6.59 -3.79
C TYR A 175 1.68 5.52 -4.28
N PHE A 176 1.80 4.44 -3.54
CA PHE A 176 2.50 3.23 -3.94
C PHE A 176 1.54 2.30 -4.64
N GLU A 177 1.95 1.75 -5.79
CA GLU A 177 1.21 0.72 -6.52
C GLU A 177 2.09 -0.48 -6.82
N PHE A 178 1.48 -1.63 -6.92
CA PHE A 178 2.12 -2.85 -7.38
C PHE A 178 1.13 -3.77 -8.09
N ASP A 179 1.68 -4.59 -8.98
CA ASP A 179 1.06 -5.79 -9.53
C ASP A 179 2.04 -6.98 -9.46
N ALA A 180 1.74 -8.07 -10.12
CA ALA A 180 2.63 -9.25 -10.13
C ALA A 180 3.97 -9.04 -10.86
N SER A 181 4.13 -7.93 -11.61
CA SER A 181 5.30 -7.64 -12.46
C SER A 181 5.92 -6.25 -12.23
N TYR A 182 5.28 -5.41 -11.43
CA TYR A 182 5.67 -4.03 -11.20
C TYR A 182 5.44 -3.61 -9.74
N ALA A 183 6.28 -2.70 -9.26
CA ALA A 183 6.05 -1.99 -8.01
C ALA A 183 6.72 -0.61 -8.08
N GLY A 184 6.04 0.44 -7.64
CA GLY A 184 6.59 1.80 -7.67
C GLY A 184 5.64 2.88 -7.18
N CYS A 185 6.16 4.10 -7.08
CA CYS A 185 5.36 5.25 -6.68
C CYS A 185 4.81 5.98 -7.89
N MET A 186 3.53 6.27 -7.83
CA MET A 186 2.78 7.04 -8.83
C MET A 186 2.01 8.18 -8.16
N PHE A 187 1.25 8.95 -8.92
CA PHE A 187 0.38 9.99 -8.37
C PHE A 187 -0.98 9.99 -9.05
N ASN A 188 -2.00 10.35 -8.29
CA ASN A 188 -3.36 10.46 -8.79
C ASN A 188 -4.16 11.53 -8.05
N SER A 189 -5.38 11.81 -8.54
CA SER A 189 -6.29 12.73 -7.87
C SER A 189 -6.53 12.33 -6.41
N THR A 190 -6.48 13.31 -5.51
CA THR A 190 -6.76 13.14 -4.08
C THR A 190 -8.18 12.68 -3.77
N SER A 191 -9.09 12.75 -4.75
CA SER A 191 -10.47 12.24 -4.67
C SER A 191 -10.57 10.72 -4.92
N LYS A 192 -9.51 10.07 -5.39
CA LYS A 192 -9.47 8.61 -5.47
C LYS A 192 -9.54 7.98 -4.10
N ARG A 193 -10.07 6.77 -4.03
CA ARG A 193 -10.17 6.00 -2.80
C ARG A 193 -9.19 4.86 -2.85
N LEU A 194 -8.14 4.95 -2.05
CA LEU A 194 -7.09 3.94 -1.95
C LEU A 194 -6.93 3.47 -0.50
N PHE A 195 -6.20 2.40 -0.31
CA PHE A 195 -5.85 1.89 1.00
C PHE A 195 -4.83 2.78 1.72
N VAL A 196 -4.74 2.60 3.02
CA VAL A 196 -3.75 3.26 3.88
C VAL A 196 -3.00 2.20 4.65
N ARG A 197 -1.67 2.25 4.60
CA ARG A 197 -0.81 1.47 5.48
C ARG A 197 -0.16 2.41 6.50
N LEU A 198 -0.50 2.23 7.76
CA LEU A 198 0.12 2.99 8.83
C LEU A 198 1.40 2.30 9.33
N VAL A 199 2.36 3.11 9.72
CA VAL A 199 3.61 2.70 10.33
C VAL A 199 3.81 3.41 11.66
N LYS A 200 4.66 2.84 12.51
CA LYS A 200 5.01 3.39 13.80
C LYS A 200 6.53 3.43 13.91
N ASP A 201 7.07 4.58 14.32
CA ASP A 201 8.50 4.71 14.54
C ASP A 201 8.94 3.85 15.73
N VAL A 202 9.95 3.02 15.51
CA VAL A 202 10.58 2.23 16.58
C VAL A 202 11.65 3.08 17.22
N LYS A 203 11.54 3.30 18.53
CA LYS A 203 12.54 4.04 19.32
C LYS A 203 13.72 3.16 19.69
#